data_1e121b03f7b375132350fab0c88711de
#
_entry.id   1e121b03f7b375132350fab0c88711de
#
_cell.length_a   1.000
_cell.length_b   1.000
_cell.length_c   1.000
_cell.angle_alpha   90.00
_cell.angle_beta   90.00
_cell.angle_gamma   90.00
#
_symmetry.space_group_name_H-M   'P 1'
#
loop_
_entity.id
_entity.type
_entity.pdbx_description
1 polymer ?
#
loop_
_entity_poly.entity_id
_entity_poly.type
_entity_poly.pdbx_seq_one_letter_code
_entity_poly.pdbx_strand_id
1 'polypeptide(L)'
;MDGVIRSIDRKHKYEVFNIGKGSGTSLKDFIELVEKHTGKKANKVILPDQPGDVPYTCADVTKAYKLLGYKSTVPFEEGIRRTVKWYNEAYNMKEIDICPEMQANGLARAPSMVELKN
;
A
#
# COMPACT_ATOMS: atom_id res chain seq x y z
N MET A 1 6.81 9.43 3.57
CA MET A 1 7.50 10.72 3.23
C MET A 1 8.62 11.07 4.20
N ASP A 2 8.51 10.88 5.53
CA ASP A 2 9.55 11.24 6.51
C ASP A 2 10.96 10.71 6.14
N GLY A 3 11.09 9.43 5.79
CA GLY A 3 12.38 8.86 5.38
C GLY A 3 12.97 9.48 4.12
N VAL A 4 12.12 9.89 3.17
CA VAL A 4 12.56 10.57 1.92
C VAL A 4 13.08 11.97 2.27
N ILE A 5 12.35 12.74 3.07
CA ILE A 5 12.77 14.08 3.50
C ILE A 5 14.11 13.98 4.23
N ARG A 6 14.24 13.06 5.19
CA ARG A 6 15.51 12.85 5.94
C ARG A 6 16.67 12.47 5.04
N SER A 7 16.44 11.73 3.94
CA SER A 7 17.50 11.38 2.99
C SER A 7 17.96 12.57 2.13
N ILE A 8 17.08 13.56 1.91
CA ILE A 8 17.41 14.80 1.21
C ILE A 8 18.19 15.75 2.16
N ASP A 9 17.74 15.87 3.40
CA ASP A 9 18.31 16.79 4.37
C ASP A 9 19.72 16.38 4.83
N ARG A 10 20.04 15.09 4.75
CA ARG A 10 21.35 14.56 5.17
C ARG A 10 22.24 14.28 3.97
N LYS A 11 23.38 14.96 3.90
CA LYS A 11 24.33 14.83 2.80
C LYS A 11 25.05 13.49 2.85
N HIS A 12 24.84 12.67 1.83
CA HIS A 12 25.58 11.43 1.57
C HIS A 12 26.14 11.51 0.13
N LYS A 13 27.32 10.92 -0.09
CA LYS A 13 27.90 10.90 -1.47
C LYS A 13 27.04 10.03 -2.39
N TYR A 14 26.80 8.79 -1.99
CA TYR A 14 25.94 7.81 -2.66
C TYR A 14 25.53 6.78 -1.62
N GLU A 15 24.24 6.63 -1.40
CA GLU A 15 23.72 5.68 -0.43
C GLU A 15 22.34 5.15 -0.87
N VAL A 16 22.09 3.88 -0.55
CA VAL A 16 20.79 3.24 -0.73
C VAL A 16 20.20 2.93 0.63
N PHE A 17 18.97 3.32 0.86
CA PHE A 17 18.23 3.10 2.10
C PHE A 17 16.95 2.32 1.87
N ASN A 18 16.72 1.30 2.68
CA ASN A 18 15.41 0.69 2.78
C ASN A 18 14.52 1.55 3.68
N ILE A 19 13.39 1.96 3.17
CA ILE A 19 12.37 2.71 3.92
C ILE A 19 11.12 1.83 4.02
N GLY A 20 10.73 1.49 5.22
CA GLY A 20 9.60 0.61 5.46
C GLY A 20 9.22 0.53 6.92
N LYS A 21 8.33 -0.38 7.28
CA LYS A 21 7.89 -0.59 8.66
C LYS A 21 8.96 -1.29 9.52
N GLY A 22 9.81 -2.13 8.89
CA GLY A 22 10.79 -2.96 9.61
C GLY A 22 10.19 -4.18 10.29
N SER A 23 8.94 -4.53 9.96
CA SER A 23 8.28 -5.77 10.40
C SER A 23 7.32 -6.28 9.32
N GLY A 24 7.25 -7.60 9.17
CA GLY A 24 6.32 -8.25 8.25
C GLY A 24 4.87 -8.17 8.75
N THR A 25 3.94 -8.28 7.81
CA THR A 25 2.51 -8.44 8.09
C THR A 25 2.01 -9.57 7.19
N SER A 26 1.25 -10.52 7.72
CA SER A 26 0.71 -11.59 6.90
C SER A 26 -0.35 -11.07 5.94
N LEU A 27 -0.50 -11.71 4.77
CA LEU A 27 -1.57 -11.39 3.83
C LEU A 27 -2.96 -11.54 4.47
N LYS A 28 -3.12 -12.54 5.35
CA LYS A 28 -4.35 -12.76 6.09
C LYS A 28 -4.70 -11.56 6.97
N ASP A 29 -3.74 -11.11 7.80
CA ASP A 29 -3.95 -9.94 8.68
C ASP A 29 -4.25 -8.67 7.86
N PHE A 30 -3.56 -8.50 6.72
CA PHE A 30 -3.82 -7.39 5.82
C PHE A 30 -5.27 -7.39 5.32
N ILE A 31 -5.76 -8.54 4.83
CA ILE A 31 -7.13 -8.68 4.33
C ILE A 31 -8.14 -8.42 5.45
N GLU A 32 -7.92 -9.00 6.63
CA GLU A 32 -8.81 -8.81 7.79
C GLU A 32 -8.90 -7.33 8.22
N LEU A 33 -7.78 -6.60 8.17
CA LEU A 33 -7.77 -5.17 8.46
C LEU A 33 -8.52 -4.35 7.40
N VAL A 34 -8.37 -4.69 6.12
CA VAL A 34 -9.12 -4.03 5.04
C VAL A 34 -10.63 -4.32 5.21
N GLU A 35 -11.03 -5.56 5.43
CA GLU A 35 -12.42 -5.94 5.68
C GLU A 35 -12.99 -5.16 6.88
N LYS A 36 -12.23 -5.08 7.98
CA LYS A 36 -12.63 -4.34 9.20
C LYS A 36 -12.90 -2.86 8.92
N HIS A 37 -12.02 -2.19 8.18
CA HIS A 37 -12.13 -0.75 7.97
C HIS A 37 -13.05 -0.36 6.82
N THR A 38 -13.29 -1.25 5.86
CA THR A 38 -14.28 -1.04 4.79
C THR A 38 -15.69 -1.45 5.19
N GLY A 39 -15.83 -2.28 6.22
CA GLY A 39 -17.11 -2.91 6.60
C GLY A 39 -17.60 -3.96 5.59
N LYS A 40 -16.77 -4.36 4.63
CA LYS A 40 -17.10 -5.28 3.55
C LYS A 40 -16.28 -6.55 3.64
N LYS A 41 -16.87 -7.70 3.25
CA LYS A 41 -16.14 -8.97 3.14
C LYS A 41 -15.54 -9.11 1.75
N ALA A 42 -14.29 -9.56 1.69
CA ALA A 42 -13.60 -9.82 0.44
C ALA A 42 -14.08 -11.15 -0.19
N ASN A 43 -14.38 -11.14 -1.48
CA ASN A 43 -14.53 -12.36 -2.25
C ASN A 43 -13.14 -12.86 -2.65
N LYS A 44 -12.68 -13.95 -2.00
CA LYS A 44 -11.30 -14.46 -2.11
C LYS A 44 -11.24 -15.60 -3.10
N VAL A 45 -10.38 -15.46 -4.12
CA VAL A 45 -10.02 -16.55 -5.02
C VAL A 45 -8.59 -16.94 -4.74
N ILE A 46 -8.37 -18.18 -4.28
CA ILE A 46 -7.03 -18.70 -4.00
C ILE A 46 -6.47 -19.27 -5.32
N LEU A 47 -5.37 -18.71 -5.76
CA LEU A 47 -4.63 -19.18 -6.93
C LEU A 47 -3.34 -19.88 -6.48
N PRO A 48 -2.75 -20.73 -7.33
CA PRO A 48 -1.43 -21.30 -7.09
C PRO A 48 -0.37 -20.19 -6.96
N ASP A 49 0.71 -20.50 -6.23
CA ASP A 49 1.85 -19.59 -6.08
C ASP A 49 2.40 -19.19 -7.45
N GLN A 50 2.67 -17.91 -7.62
CA GLN A 50 3.24 -17.37 -8.86
C GLN A 50 4.75 -17.62 -8.88
N PRO A 51 5.32 -18.09 -10.01
CA PRO A 51 6.76 -18.23 -10.15
C PRO A 51 7.47 -16.91 -9.90
N GLY A 52 8.45 -16.92 -9.01
CA GLY A 52 9.23 -15.72 -8.64
C GLY A 52 8.65 -14.90 -7.50
N ASP A 53 7.47 -15.23 -7.00
CA ASP A 53 6.95 -14.61 -5.78
C ASP A 53 7.66 -15.18 -4.54
N VAL A 54 7.90 -14.32 -3.56
CA VAL A 54 8.57 -14.71 -2.32
C VAL A 54 7.57 -14.77 -1.17
N PRO A 55 7.62 -15.85 -0.34
CA PRO A 55 6.61 -16.06 0.70
C PRO A 55 6.66 -15.04 1.84
N TYR A 56 7.79 -14.31 1.97
CA TYR A 56 7.97 -13.34 3.02
C TYR A 56 8.86 -12.17 2.57
N THR A 57 8.40 -10.96 2.82
CA THR A 57 9.17 -9.73 2.58
C THR A 57 9.20 -8.87 3.84
N CYS A 58 10.39 -8.39 4.20
CA CYS A 58 10.56 -7.46 5.29
C CYS A 58 11.77 -6.57 5.01
N ALA A 59 11.59 -5.26 5.09
CA ALA A 59 12.67 -4.32 4.90
C ALA A 59 13.54 -4.23 6.16
N ASP A 60 14.85 -4.46 6.04
CA ASP A 60 15.81 -4.09 7.07
C ASP A 60 16.03 -2.58 7.02
N VAL A 61 15.51 -1.88 8.01
CA VAL A 61 15.59 -0.42 8.15
C VAL A 61 16.72 0.06 9.06
N THR A 62 17.59 -0.85 9.50
CA THR A 62 18.68 -0.56 10.45
C THR A 62 19.59 0.55 9.95
N LYS A 63 19.97 0.52 8.68
CA LYS A 63 20.81 1.54 8.05
C LYS A 63 20.11 2.91 8.03
N ALA A 64 18.84 2.94 7.65
CA ALA A 64 18.04 4.16 7.64
C ALA A 64 17.88 4.73 9.07
N TYR A 65 17.70 3.87 10.05
CA TYR A 65 17.66 4.31 11.44
C TYR A 65 18.98 4.94 11.88
N LYS A 66 20.12 4.27 11.64
CA LYS A 66 21.43 4.74 12.06
C LYS A 66 21.88 6.05 11.39
N LEU A 67 21.69 6.15 10.08
CA LEU A 67 22.22 7.25 9.28
C LEU A 67 21.22 8.40 9.09
N LEU A 68 19.92 8.11 9.02
CA LEU A 68 18.89 9.12 8.81
C LEU A 68 18.08 9.43 10.09
N GLY A 69 18.19 8.61 11.14
CA GLY A 69 17.31 8.67 12.29
C GLY A 69 15.86 8.29 11.92
N TYR A 70 15.68 7.55 10.82
CA TYR A 70 14.37 7.11 10.37
C TYR A 70 13.78 6.04 11.29
N LYS A 71 12.54 6.24 11.69
CA LYS A 71 11.76 5.25 12.43
C LYS A 71 10.32 5.28 11.93
N SER A 72 9.77 4.12 11.61
CA SER A 72 8.35 4.00 11.30
C SER A 72 7.51 4.31 12.54
N THR A 73 6.68 5.33 12.47
CA THR A 73 5.86 5.82 13.59
C THR A 73 4.38 5.47 13.45
N VAL A 74 3.94 5.09 12.25
CA VAL A 74 2.54 4.76 11.97
C VAL A 74 2.35 3.24 12.04
N PRO A 75 1.54 2.73 12.99
CA PRO A 75 1.15 1.31 13.01
C PRO A 75 0.46 0.91 11.70
N PHE A 76 0.61 -0.36 11.31
CA PHE A 76 0.08 -0.86 10.04
C PHE A 76 -1.44 -0.69 9.94
N GLU A 77 -2.18 -1.04 11.01
CA GLU A 77 -3.63 -0.87 11.08
C GLU A 77 -4.05 0.59 10.89
N GLU A 78 -3.34 1.53 11.53
CA GLU A 78 -3.63 2.95 11.38
C GLU A 78 -3.35 3.42 9.94
N GLY A 79 -2.31 2.88 9.29
CA GLY A 79 -2.04 3.13 7.86
C GLY A 79 -3.20 2.67 6.99
N ILE A 80 -3.70 1.44 7.19
CA ILE A 80 -4.86 0.91 6.46
C ILE A 80 -6.11 1.76 6.70
N ARG A 81 -6.39 2.12 7.96
CA ARG A 81 -7.53 2.97 8.31
C ARG A 81 -7.49 4.32 7.56
N ARG A 82 -6.34 4.98 7.52
CA ARG A 82 -6.16 6.25 6.80
C ARG A 82 -6.34 6.07 5.29
N THR A 83 -5.81 4.99 4.74
CA THR A 83 -5.92 4.67 3.31
C THR A 83 -7.39 4.43 2.92
N VAL A 84 -8.12 3.64 3.69
CA VAL A 84 -9.55 3.39 3.44
C VAL A 84 -10.36 4.68 3.56
N LYS A 85 -10.08 5.51 4.58
CA LYS A 85 -10.73 6.81 4.73
C LYS A 85 -10.49 7.69 3.50
N TRP A 86 -9.24 7.85 3.10
CA TRP A 86 -8.87 8.63 1.91
C TRP A 86 -9.54 8.09 0.64
N TYR A 87 -9.54 6.75 0.46
CA TYR A 87 -10.18 6.12 -0.69
C TYR A 87 -11.67 6.46 -0.75
N ASN A 88 -12.38 6.29 0.36
CA ASN A 88 -13.81 6.62 0.43
C ASN A 88 -14.08 8.10 0.15
N GLU A 89 -13.26 8.99 0.69
CA GLU A 89 -13.39 10.44 0.44
C GLU A 89 -13.10 10.78 -1.03
N ALA A 90 -12.06 10.21 -1.63
CA ALA A 90 -11.66 10.47 -3.01
C ALA A 90 -12.67 9.92 -4.03
N TYR A 91 -13.24 8.74 -3.77
CA TYR A 91 -14.20 8.10 -4.69
C TYR A 91 -15.67 8.45 -4.42
N ASN A 92 -16.00 8.96 -3.23
CA ASN A 92 -17.32 9.57 -2.99
C ASN A 92 -17.42 11.01 -3.53
N MET A 93 -16.30 11.64 -3.84
CA MET A 93 -16.25 12.87 -4.59
C MET A 93 -16.24 12.53 -6.09
N LYS A 94 -17.44 12.25 -6.65
CA LYS A 94 -17.78 12.17 -8.10
C LYS A 94 -16.74 11.45 -8.99
N GLU A 95 -17.26 10.59 -9.87
CA GLU A 95 -16.60 10.10 -11.08
C GLU A 95 -15.42 10.98 -11.46
N ILE A 96 -14.21 10.50 -11.13
CA ILE A 96 -13.02 11.08 -11.72
C ILE A 96 -13.21 10.82 -13.21
N ASP A 97 -13.39 11.88 -14.00
CA ASP A 97 -13.28 11.83 -15.45
C ASP A 97 -11.94 11.19 -15.79
N ILE A 98 -11.97 9.87 -15.90
CA ILE A 98 -10.83 9.13 -16.42
C ILE A 98 -10.67 9.64 -17.83
N CYS A 99 -9.53 10.28 -18.11
CA CYS A 99 -9.21 10.85 -19.39
C CYS A 99 -9.70 9.92 -20.52
N PRO A 100 -10.51 10.38 -21.46
CA PRO A 100 -11.11 9.55 -22.52
C PRO A 100 -10.08 8.72 -23.29
N GLU A 101 -8.82 9.17 -23.34
CA GLU A 101 -7.70 8.49 -23.98
C GLU A 101 -7.29 7.19 -23.24
N MET A 102 -7.49 7.10 -21.95
CA MET A 102 -7.24 5.86 -21.19
C MET A 102 -8.34 4.81 -21.42
N GLN A 103 -9.55 5.24 -21.75
CA GLN A 103 -10.66 4.33 -22.10
C GLN A 103 -10.46 3.73 -23.49
N ALA A 104 -9.87 4.48 -24.43
CA ALA A 104 -9.65 4.04 -25.81
C ALA A 104 -8.55 2.96 -25.93
N ASN A 105 -7.59 2.92 -25.01
CA ASN A 105 -6.45 2.01 -25.06
C ASN A 105 -6.65 0.68 -24.30
N GLY A 106 -7.87 0.35 -23.88
CA GLY A 106 -8.17 -0.92 -23.21
C GLY A 106 -7.51 -1.10 -21.83
N LEU A 107 -6.78 -0.08 -21.33
CA LEU A 107 -6.12 -0.06 -20.02
C LEU A 107 -7.05 0.40 -18.90
N ALA A 108 -8.25 0.81 -19.24
CA ALA A 108 -9.25 1.36 -18.33
C ALA A 108 -10.30 0.35 -17.90
N ARG A 109 -9.92 -0.87 -17.57
CA ARG A 109 -10.70 -1.72 -16.67
C ARG A 109 -9.75 -2.61 -15.90
N ALA A 110 -9.23 -2.10 -14.80
CA ALA A 110 -9.24 -2.97 -13.65
C ALA A 110 -10.72 -3.40 -13.49
N PRO A 111 -11.04 -4.70 -13.54
CA PRO A 111 -12.42 -5.13 -13.37
C PRO A 111 -12.90 -4.50 -12.08
N SER A 112 -14.09 -3.94 -12.12
CA SER A 112 -14.78 -3.45 -10.94
C SER A 112 -14.83 -4.59 -9.93
N MET A 113 -13.87 -4.60 -9.01
CA MET A 113 -13.80 -5.59 -7.93
C MET A 113 -14.89 -5.34 -6.89
N VAL A 114 -16.04 -4.84 -7.31
CA VAL A 114 -17.21 -4.77 -6.42
C VAL A 114 -18.49 -4.84 -7.27
N GLU A 115 -18.81 -5.99 -7.82
CA GLU A 115 -20.21 -6.35 -7.89
C GLU A 115 -20.59 -6.97 -6.54
N LEU A 116 -20.99 -6.13 -5.62
CA LEU A 116 -21.65 -6.54 -4.40
C LEU A 116 -23.08 -6.93 -4.77
N LYS A 117 -23.34 -8.22 -4.94
CA LYS A 117 -24.71 -8.72 -4.82
C LYS A 117 -25.09 -8.71 -3.33
N ASN A 118 -26.21 -8.04 -3.06
CA ASN A 118 -26.92 -8.08 -1.78
C ASN A 118 -27.20 -9.49 -1.33
#